data_8f4864e007b12898ec5f6cc30ea113e5
#
_entry.id   8f4864e007b12898ec5f6cc30ea113e5
#
_cell.length_a   1.000
_cell.length_b   1.000
_cell.length_c   1.000
_cell.angle_alpha   90.00
_cell.angle_beta   90.00
_cell.angle_gamma   90.00
#
_symmetry.space_group_name_H-M   'P 1'
#
loop_
_entity.id
_entity.type
_entity.pdbx_description
1 polymer ?
#
loop_
_entity_poly.entity_id
_entity_poly.type
_entity_poly.pdbx_seq_one_letter_code
_entity_poly.pdbx_strand_id
1 'polypeptide(L)'
;KEAQIHLHGSFWATGSGHGTDRAIVAGLLGLAVDDARIPHSFELADEAGMKFSFDHVELVDAHPNTVKLNLTGVNGSVLEVVAASIGGGRIRVCEIDGLPANFEGDYPTLIVRNIDQPGHVMEVTAMLGHKGVNIATLQLFRKSRGGQAAMVIECDQEVPAESIKWLSRQEGIVKVTYLSQAQRED
;
A
#
# COMPACT_ATOMS: atom_id res chain seq x y z
N LYS A 1 -1.56 16.37 -5.56
CA LYS A 1 -1.35 14.91 -5.72
C LYS A 1 -0.35 14.68 -6.85
N GLU A 2 0.60 13.78 -6.65
CA GLU A 2 1.56 13.38 -7.68
C GLU A 2 1.83 11.89 -7.58
N ALA A 3 1.94 11.19 -8.72
CA ALA A 3 2.24 9.78 -8.81
C ALA A 3 3.33 9.53 -9.86
N GLN A 4 4.47 8.98 -9.44
CA GLN A 4 5.49 8.44 -10.34
C GLN A 4 5.29 6.93 -10.38
N ILE A 5 4.99 6.41 -11.56
CA ILE A 5 4.61 5.02 -11.80
C ILE A 5 5.72 4.36 -12.60
N HIS A 6 6.46 3.46 -11.96
CA HIS A 6 7.55 2.74 -12.59
C HIS A 6 7.12 1.30 -12.87
N LEU A 7 7.12 0.93 -14.15
CA LEU A 7 6.66 -0.38 -14.62
C LEU A 7 7.85 -1.30 -14.88
N HIS A 8 7.75 -2.53 -14.36
CA HIS A 8 8.75 -3.58 -14.56
C HIS A 8 8.26 -4.66 -15.51
N GLY A 9 9.21 -5.25 -16.26
CA GLY A 9 9.00 -6.46 -17.05
C GLY A 9 7.83 -6.35 -18.04
N SER A 10 6.86 -7.27 -17.95
CA SER A 10 5.72 -7.30 -18.88
C SER A 10 4.80 -6.09 -18.73
N PHE A 11 4.69 -5.49 -17.56
CA PHE A 11 3.91 -4.26 -17.38
C PHE A 11 4.47 -3.10 -18.21
N TRP A 12 5.80 -2.99 -18.31
CA TRP A 12 6.41 -2.02 -19.18
C TRP A 12 6.24 -2.39 -20.66
N ALA A 13 6.52 -3.65 -21.02
CA ALA A 13 6.56 -4.10 -22.40
C ALA A 13 5.18 -4.09 -23.09
N THR A 14 4.10 -4.41 -22.38
CA THR A 14 2.76 -4.65 -22.94
C THR A 14 1.61 -3.95 -22.20
N GLY A 15 1.89 -3.29 -21.08
CA GLY A 15 0.86 -2.77 -20.17
C GLY A 15 -0.07 -1.74 -20.80
N SER A 16 0.44 -0.85 -21.66
CA SER A 16 -0.40 0.15 -22.34
C SER A 16 -1.39 -0.49 -23.32
N GLY A 17 -0.96 -1.55 -24.02
CA GLY A 17 -1.85 -2.31 -24.91
C GLY A 17 -2.98 -3.05 -24.19
N HIS A 18 -2.80 -3.35 -22.91
CA HIS A 18 -3.79 -4.03 -22.06
C HIS A 18 -4.53 -3.06 -21.11
N GLY A 19 -4.26 -1.76 -21.18
CA GLY A 19 -4.91 -0.76 -20.32
C GLY A 19 -4.41 -0.76 -18.87
N THR A 20 -3.27 -1.39 -18.58
CA THR A 20 -2.68 -1.42 -17.23
C THR A 20 -2.37 -0.01 -16.70
N ASP A 21 -1.88 0.87 -17.56
CA ASP A 21 -1.61 2.27 -17.27
C ASP A 21 -2.89 3.01 -16.80
N ARG A 22 -3.99 2.85 -17.55
CA ARG A 22 -5.28 3.44 -17.19
C ARG A 22 -5.85 2.84 -15.91
N ALA A 23 -5.75 1.54 -15.73
CA ALA A 23 -6.21 0.86 -14.53
C ALA A 23 -5.47 1.35 -13.26
N ILE A 24 -4.15 1.54 -13.33
CA ILE A 24 -3.35 2.07 -12.23
C ILE A 24 -3.80 3.50 -11.88
N VAL A 25 -3.93 4.38 -12.89
CA VAL A 25 -4.38 5.77 -12.67
C VAL A 25 -5.81 5.81 -12.13
N ALA A 26 -6.71 4.98 -12.62
CA ALA A 26 -8.07 4.84 -12.12
C ALA A 26 -8.09 4.44 -10.64
N GLY A 27 -7.29 3.45 -10.26
CA GLY A 27 -7.13 3.03 -8.86
C GLY A 27 -6.59 4.16 -7.96
N LEU A 28 -5.64 4.96 -8.44
CA LEU A 28 -5.11 6.13 -7.71
C LEU A 28 -6.16 7.26 -7.56
N LEU A 29 -7.15 7.30 -8.42
CA LEU A 29 -8.33 8.18 -8.31
C LEU A 29 -9.41 7.63 -7.37
N GLY A 30 -9.31 6.35 -6.97
CA GLY A 30 -10.30 5.67 -6.13
C GLY A 30 -11.48 5.10 -6.91
N LEU A 31 -11.35 4.88 -8.21
CA LEU A 31 -12.38 4.20 -9.00
C LEU A 31 -12.44 2.71 -8.65
N ALA A 32 -13.63 2.13 -8.66
CA ALA A 32 -13.84 0.69 -8.51
C ALA A 32 -13.24 -0.10 -9.68
N VAL A 33 -12.96 -1.39 -9.46
CA VAL A 33 -12.29 -2.24 -10.45
C VAL A 33 -13.10 -2.48 -11.72
N ASP A 34 -14.41 -2.27 -11.67
CA ASP A 34 -15.39 -2.42 -12.77
C ASP A 34 -15.97 -1.08 -13.25
N ASP A 35 -15.40 0.04 -12.80
CA ASP A 35 -15.89 1.37 -13.17
C ASP A 35 -15.73 1.62 -14.68
N ALA A 36 -16.84 1.92 -15.34
CA ALA A 36 -16.88 2.18 -16.79
C ALA A 36 -16.01 3.39 -17.23
N ARG A 37 -15.58 4.24 -16.29
CA ARG A 37 -14.72 5.40 -16.54
C ARG A 37 -13.22 5.06 -16.58
N ILE A 38 -12.82 3.84 -16.28
CA ILE A 38 -11.39 3.42 -16.30
C ILE A 38 -10.70 3.80 -17.62
N PRO A 39 -11.29 3.62 -18.82
CA PRO A 39 -10.67 4.04 -20.07
C PRO A 39 -10.37 5.54 -20.17
N HIS A 40 -11.04 6.38 -19.39
CA HIS A 40 -10.91 7.84 -19.34
C HIS A 40 -10.17 8.33 -18.09
N SER A 41 -9.44 7.45 -17.41
CA SER A 41 -8.77 7.77 -16.14
C SER A 41 -7.72 8.88 -16.26
N PHE A 42 -7.10 9.08 -17.42
CA PHE A 42 -6.12 10.13 -17.63
C PHE A 42 -6.77 11.51 -17.65
N GLU A 43 -7.89 11.64 -18.36
CA GLU A 43 -8.69 12.86 -18.38
C GLU A 43 -9.25 13.18 -17.00
N LEU A 44 -9.74 12.18 -16.28
CA LEU A 44 -10.21 12.34 -14.90
C LEU A 44 -9.07 12.73 -13.93
N ALA A 45 -7.85 12.26 -14.16
CA ALA A 45 -6.69 12.66 -13.37
C ALA A 45 -6.34 14.14 -13.58
N ASP A 46 -6.38 14.59 -14.83
CA ASP A 46 -6.17 16.00 -15.17
C ASP A 46 -7.24 16.90 -14.52
N GLU A 47 -8.51 16.52 -14.62
CA GLU A 47 -9.63 17.23 -13.96
C GLU A 47 -9.49 17.28 -12.44
N ALA A 48 -8.97 16.20 -11.82
CA ALA A 48 -8.71 16.11 -10.39
C ALA A 48 -7.40 16.83 -9.97
N GLY A 49 -6.64 17.39 -10.91
CA GLY A 49 -5.35 18.02 -10.67
C GLY A 49 -4.29 17.03 -10.16
N MET A 50 -4.38 15.76 -10.51
CA MET A 50 -3.40 14.73 -10.18
C MET A 50 -2.35 14.66 -11.30
N LYS A 51 -1.09 14.96 -10.96
CA LYS A 51 0.04 14.77 -11.87
C LYS A 51 0.50 13.32 -11.80
N PHE A 52 0.79 12.73 -12.96
CA PHE A 52 1.36 11.38 -13.01
C PHE A 52 2.38 11.24 -14.14
N SER A 53 3.29 10.31 -13.98
CA SER A 53 4.27 9.92 -15.00
C SER A 53 4.48 8.42 -15.01
N PHE A 54 4.89 7.90 -16.18
CA PHE A 54 5.26 6.49 -16.34
C PHE A 54 6.72 6.39 -16.77
N ASP A 55 7.47 5.52 -16.08
CA ASP A 55 8.86 5.21 -16.37
C ASP A 55 9.12 3.70 -16.31
N HIS A 56 10.21 3.26 -16.95
CA HIS A 56 10.71 1.90 -16.83
C HIS A 56 11.59 1.74 -15.59
N VAL A 57 11.49 0.58 -14.95
CA VAL A 57 12.38 0.16 -13.86
C VAL A 57 12.75 -1.31 -14.00
N GLU A 58 14.00 -1.64 -13.70
CA GLU A 58 14.44 -3.02 -13.51
C GLU A 58 14.51 -3.33 -12.01
N LEU A 59 13.70 -4.29 -11.57
CA LEU A 59 13.64 -4.77 -10.19
C LEU A 59 14.20 -6.20 -10.11
N VAL A 60 15.19 -6.40 -9.26
CA VAL A 60 15.82 -7.71 -9.07
C VAL A 60 14.84 -8.66 -8.36
N ASP A 61 14.74 -9.90 -8.83
CA ASP A 61 13.88 -10.95 -8.27
C ASP A 61 12.38 -10.59 -8.19
N ALA A 62 11.93 -9.59 -8.98
CA ALA A 62 10.53 -9.18 -9.00
C ALA A 62 9.70 -9.98 -10.01
N HIS A 63 8.40 -10.09 -9.73
CA HIS A 63 7.45 -10.67 -10.69
C HIS A 63 7.38 -9.81 -11.97
N PRO A 64 7.27 -10.40 -13.18
CA PRO A 64 7.23 -9.63 -14.43
C PRO A 64 6.13 -8.55 -14.50
N ASN A 65 5.03 -8.73 -13.77
CA ASN A 65 3.92 -7.78 -13.70
C ASN A 65 4.00 -6.94 -12.42
N THR A 66 5.15 -6.30 -12.19
CA THR A 66 5.37 -5.46 -11.01
C THR A 66 5.30 -3.99 -11.35
N VAL A 67 4.73 -3.21 -10.45
CA VAL A 67 4.73 -1.75 -10.45
C VAL A 67 5.37 -1.24 -9.16
N LYS A 68 6.21 -0.20 -9.29
CA LYS A 68 6.68 0.61 -8.18
C LYS A 68 6.01 1.97 -8.27
N LEU A 69 5.35 2.39 -7.20
CA LEU A 69 4.62 3.65 -7.10
C LEU A 69 5.32 4.56 -6.09
N ASN A 70 5.67 5.77 -6.51
CA ASN A 70 6.09 6.86 -5.61
C ASN A 70 4.97 7.91 -5.59
N LEU A 71 4.29 8.00 -4.47
CA LEU A 71 3.06 8.79 -4.33
C LEU A 71 3.27 9.96 -3.39
N THR A 72 2.78 11.15 -3.78
CA THR A 72 2.72 12.33 -2.92
C THR A 72 1.26 12.78 -2.76
N GLY A 73 0.77 12.75 -1.53
CA GLY A 73 -0.58 13.19 -1.17
C GLY A 73 -0.74 14.71 -1.16
N VAL A 74 -1.98 15.20 -1.12
CA VAL A 74 -2.29 16.64 -1.05
C VAL A 74 -1.78 17.33 0.21
N ASN A 75 -1.58 16.57 1.28
CA ASN A 75 -1.04 17.04 2.56
C ASN A 75 0.50 16.91 2.64
N GLY A 76 1.17 16.59 1.53
CA GLY A 76 2.62 16.37 1.49
C GLY A 76 3.07 15.00 2.03
N SER A 77 2.16 14.10 2.39
CA SER A 77 2.51 12.72 2.76
C SER A 77 3.12 12.00 1.56
N VAL A 78 4.16 11.22 1.81
CA VAL A 78 4.80 10.39 0.79
C VAL A 78 4.61 8.91 1.10
N LEU A 79 4.46 8.10 0.05
CA LEU A 79 4.32 6.65 0.14
C LEU A 79 5.01 6.00 -1.07
N GLU A 80 5.90 5.04 -0.81
CA GLU A 80 6.46 4.17 -1.82
C GLU A 80 5.84 2.78 -1.68
N VAL A 81 5.36 2.21 -2.79
CA VAL A 81 4.77 0.86 -2.83
C VAL A 81 5.34 0.09 -4.00
N VAL A 82 5.74 -1.16 -3.75
CA VAL A 82 6.03 -2.14 -4.81
C VAL A 82 4.97 -3.23 -4.73
N ALA A 83 4.25 -3.42 -5.83
CA ALA A 83 3.19 -4.42 -5.90
C ALA A 83 3.21 -5.17 -7.24
N ALA A 84 2.77 -6.41 -7.22
CA ALA A 84 2.70 -7.26 -8.41
C ALA A 84 1.28 -7.77 -8.64
N SER A 85 0.88 -7.87 -9.91
CA SER A 85 -0.27 -8.68 -10.32
C SER A 85 0.19 -10.12 -10.45
N ILE A 86 -0.40 -11.00 -9.65
CA ILE A 86 -0.03 -12.43 -9.58
C ILE A 86 -1.01 -13.34 -10.34
N GLY A 87 -1.89 -12.73 -11.16
CA GLY A 87 -2.89 -13.44 -11.97
C GLY A 87 -4.21 -13.66 -11.23
N GLY A 88 -5.27 -14.00 -11.98
CA GLY A 88 -6.60 -14.27 -11.43
C GLY A 88 -7.26 -13.08 -10.74
N GLY A 89 -6.93 -11.85 -11.12
CA GLY A 89 -7.44 -10.63 -10.45
C GLY A 89 -6.79 -10.33 -9.11
N ARG A 90 -5.76 -11.10 -8.68
CA ARG A 90 -5.09 -10.95 -7.39
C ARG A 90 -3.82 -10.10 -7.53
N ILE A 91 -3.54 -9.36 -6.48
CA ILE A 91 -2.31 -8.58 -6.34
C ILE A 91 -1.51 -9.06 -5.13
N ARG A 92 -0.24 -8.70 -5.09
CA ARG A 92 0.61 -8.83 -3.90
C ARG A 92 1.40 -7.55 -3.71
N VAL A 93 1.27 -6.95 -2.54
CA VAL A 93 2.17 -5.88 -2.10
C VAL A 93 3.44 -6.52 -1.55
N CYS A 94 4.57 -6.17 -2.15
CA CYS A 94 5.88 -6.77 -1.87
C CYS A 94 6.77 -5.88 -1.01
N GLU A 95 6.58 -4.55 -1.10
CA GLU A 95 7.38 -3.57 -0.36
C GLU A 95 6.57 -2.30 -0.10
N ILE A 96 6.78 -1.70 1.08
CA ILE A 96 6.26 -0.37 1.43
C ILE A 96 7.37 0.45 2.07
N ASP A 97 7.62 1.66 1.54
CA ASP A 97 8.62 2.61 2.00
C ASP A 97 10.02 1.94 2.18
N GLY A 98 10.41 1.07 1.26
CA GLY A 98 11.68 0.36 1.26
C GLY A 98 11.82 -0.74 2.32
N LEU A 99 10.71 -1.20 2.92
CA LEU A 99 10.66 -2.35 3.81
C LEU A 99 9.81 -3.46 3.19
N PRO A 100 10.23 -4.73 3.33
CA PRO A 100 9.44 -5.85 2.83
C PRO A 100 8.02 -5.84 3.40
N ALA A 101 7.07 -6.27 2.57
CA ALA A 101 5.68 -6.51 2.92
C ALA A 101 5.21 -7.74 2.14
N ASN A 102 4.18 -8.42 2.64
CA ASN A 102 3.59 -9.56 1.93
C ASN A 102 2.12 -9.69 2.29
N PHE A 103 1.25 -9.01 1.53
CA PHE A 103 -0.20 -9.12 1.70
C PHE A 103 -0.90 -8.86 0.36
N GLU A 104 -2.16 -9.31 0.25
CA GLU A 104 -2.91 -9.27 -1.02
C GLU A 104 -4.00 -8.18 -1.02
N GLY A 105 -4.22 -7.50 0.10
CA GLY A 105 -5.21 -6.43 0.22
C GLY A 105 -6.65 -6.93 0.42
N ASP A 106 -6.85 -8.19 0.79
CA ASP A 106 -8.16 -8.78 1.05
C ASP A 106 -8.68 -8.51 2.47
N TYR A 107 -7.85 -7.91 3.31
CA TYR A 107 -8.16 -7.58 4.71
C TYR A 107 -7.81 -6.13 5.02
N PRO A 108 -8.51 -5.50 5.98
CA PRO A 108 -8.03 -4.26 6.58
C PRO A 108 -6.59 -4.45 7.07
N THR A 109 -5.66 -3.64 6.57
CA THR A 109 -4.23 -3.85 6.81
C THR A 109 -3.61 -2.66 7.51
N LEU A 110 -3.07 -2.90 8.71
CA LEU A 110 -2.32 -1.92 9.49
C LEU A 110 -0.82 -2.15 9.30
N ILE A 111 -0.11 -1.14 8.81
CA ILE A 111 1.33 -1.16 8.61
C ILE A 111 1.97 -0.18 9.57
N VAL A 112 2.79 -0.68 10.49
CA VAL A 112 3.44 0.10 11.54
C VAL A 112 4.94 0.06 11.33
N ARG A 113 5.53 1.19 10.95
CA ARG A 113 6.98 1.36 10.93
C ARG A 113 7.44 1.85 12.30
N ASN A 114 8.40 1.18 12.87
CA ASN A 114 8.93 1.49 14.20
C ASN A 114 10.46 1.32 14.26
N ILE A 115 11.06 1.82 15.31
CA ILE A 115 12.43 1.46 15.67
C ILE A 115 12.41 0.04 16.25
N ASP A 116 13.38 -0.81 15.87
CA ASP A 116 13.47 -2.21 16.33
C ASP A 116 13.91 -2.25 17.80
N GLN A 117 12.94 -2.10 18.71
CA GLN A 117 13.11 -2.11 20.15
C GLN A 117 12.06 -3.02 20.81
N PRO A 118 12.36 -3.56 22.00
CA PRO A 118 11.38 -4.34 22.77
C PRO A 118 10.13 -3.51 23.11
N GLY A 119 8.96 -4.16 23.06
CA GLY A 119 7.69 -3.58 23.50
C GLY A 119 6.75 -3.18 22.39
N HIS A 120 7.21 -2.72 21.23
CA HIS A 120 6.33 -2.21 20.16
C HIS A 120 5.33 -3.26 19.64
N VAL A 121 5.74 -4.51 19.47
CA VAL A 121 4.82 -5.59 19.06
C VAL A 121 3.70 -5.77 20.10
N MET A 122 4.08 -5.81 21.37
CA MET A 122 3.10 -5.93 22.48
C MET A 122 2.13 -4.73 22.50
N GLU A 123 2.65 -3.52 22.36
CA GLU A 123 1.85 -2.28 22.38
C GLU A 123 0.81 -2.26 21.25
N VAL A 124 1.22 -2.60 20.04
CA VAL A 124 0.32 -2.63 18.86
C VAL A 124 -0.71 -3.75 19.02
N THR A 125 -0.30 -4.97 19.37
CA THR A 125 -1.22 -6.10 19.50
C THR A 125 -2.18 -5.95 20.70
N ALA A 126 -1.71 -5.37 21.81
CA ALA A 126 -2.58 -5.06 22.94
C ALA A 126 -3.62 -4.00 22.59
N MET A 127 -3.25 -2.96 21.87
CA MET A 127 -4.18 -1.94 21.38
C MET A 127 -5.27 -2.56 20.50
N LEU A 128 -4.91 -3.42 19.53
CA LEU A 128 -5.87 -4.11 18.67
C LEU A 128 -6.82 -5.00 19.50
N GLY A 129 -6.26 -5.81 20.41
CA GLY A 129 -7.06 -6.69 21.29
C GLY A 129 -8.03 -5.93 22.18
N HIS A 130 -7.62 -4.80 22.78
CA HIS A 130 -8.49 -3.95 23.59
C HIS A 130 -9.63 -3.30 22.77
N LYS A 131 -9.45 -3.17 21.47
CA LYS A 131 -10.50 -2.67 20.56
C LYS A 131 -11.34 -3.77 19.93
N GLY A 132 -11.14 -5.02 20.32
CA GLY A 132 -11.87 -6.16 19.77
C GLY A 132 -11.51 -6.49 18.33
N VAL A 133 -10.34 -6.02 17.86
CA VAL A 133 -9.86 -6.29 16.51
C VAL A 133 -9.02 -7.57 16.52
N ASN A 134 -9.50 -8.59 15.82
CA ASN A 134 -8.78 -9.84 15.65
C ASN A 134 -7.70 -9.73 14.56
N ILE A 135 -6.56 -10.37 14.79
CA ILE A 135 -5.43 -10.39 13.86
C ILE A 135 -5.51 -11.67 13.03
N ALA A 136 -5.68 -11.53 11.72
CA ALA A 136 -5.66 -12.64 10.77
C ALA A 136 -4.22 -13.06 10.46
N THR A 137 -3.33 -12.10 10.14
CA THR A 137 -1.90 -12.33 9.97
C THR A 137 -1.09 -11.21 10.63
N LEU A 138 0.11 -11.56 11.10
CA LEU A 138 1.09 -10.58 11.57
C LEU A 138 2.47 -10.97 11.05
N GLN A 139 3.11 -10.07 10.34
CA GLN A 139 4.44 -10.23 9.80
C GLN A 139 5.33 -9.11 10.34
N LEU A 140 6.54 -9.45 10.78
CA LEU A 140 7.52 -8.50 11.28
C LEU A 140 8.79 -8.56 10.42
N PHE A 141 9.13 -7.44 9.83
CA PHE A 141 10.34 -7.28 9.03
C PHE A 141 11.27 -6.26 9.67
N ARG A 142 12.58 -6.45 9.53
CA ARG A 142 13.60 -5.49 9.94
C ARG A 142 14.78 -5.50 8.98
N LYS A 143 15.39 -4.35 8.76
CA LYS A 143 16.63 -4.26 7.97
C LYS A 143 17.87 -4.68 8.78
N SER A 144 17.91 -4.28 10.05
CA SER A 144 19.01 -4.57 10.97
C SER A 144 18.53 -4.50 12.42
N ARG A 145 19.27 -5.16 13.32
CA ARG A 145 18.99 -5.09 14.76
C ARG A 145 19.11 -3.65 15.26
N GLY A 146 18.11 -3.15 15.95
CA GLY A 146 18.04 -1.79 16.48
C GLY A 146 17.78 -0.71 15.41
N GLY A 147 17.61 -1.09 14.13
CA GLY A 147 17.30 -0.19 13.03
C GLY A 147 15.79 0.00 12.85
N GLN A 148 15.37 0.17 11.60
CA GLN A 148 13.95 0.27 11.29
C GLN A 148 13.33 -1.12 11.11
N ALA A 149 12.11 -1.28 11.63
CA ALA A 149 11.25 -2.44 11.45
C ALA A 149 9.89 -2.04 10.90
N ALA A 150 9.17 -2.98 10.33
CA ALA A 150 7.79 -2.83 9.92
C ALA A 150 6.97 -4.04 10.39
N MET A 151 5.84 -3.78 11.02
CA MET A 151 4.78 -4.75 11.26
C MET A 151 3.73 -4.59 10.18
N VAL A 152 3.39 -5.68 9.48
CA VAL A 152 2.27 -5.76 8.54
C VAL A 152 1.23 -6.65 9.19
N ILE A 153 0.07 -6.10 9.51
CA ILE A 153 -0.97 -6.75 10.30
C ILE A 153 -2.27 -6.70 9.51
N GLU A 154 -2.73 -7.86 9.05
CA GLU A 154 -4.04 -8.02 8.44
C GLU A 154 -5.05 -8.33 9.54
N CYS A 155 -6.17 -7.62 9.56
CA CYS A 155 -7.18 -7.68 10.60
C CYS A 155 -8.52 -8.17 10.04
N ASP A 156 -9.31 -8.89 10.87
CA ASP A 156 -10.66 -9.31 10.46
C ASP A 156 -11.67 -8.15 10.53
N GLN A 157 -11.39 -7.11 11.32
CA GLN A 157 -12.24 -5.94 11.50
C GLN A 157 -11.49 -4.65 11.18
N GLU A 158 -12.22 -3.59 10.84
CA GLU A 158 -11.67 -2.26 10.68
C GLU A 158 -11.02 -1.75 11.97
N VAL A 159 -9.83 -1.16 11.86
CA VAL A 159 -9.14 -0.55 13.00
C VAL A 159 -9.71 0.85 13.23
N PRO A 160 -10.18 1.18 14.45
CA PRO A 160 -10.72 2.50 14.74
C PRO A 160 -9.72 3.63 14.47
N ALA A 161 -10.18 4.72 13.83
CA ALA A 161 -9.34 5.85 13.45
C ALA A 161 -8.62 6.50 14.65
N GLU A 162 -9.27 6.53 15.82
CA GLU A 162 -8.64 7.02 17.06
C GLU A 162 -7.46 6.14 17.49
N SER A 163 -7.52 4.83 17.26
CA SER A 163 -6.44 3.89 17.59
C SER A 163 -5.24 4.10 16.68
N ILE A 164 -5.47 4.32 15.40
CA ILE A 164 -4.43 4.66 14.40
C ILE A 164 -3.75 5.97 14.80
N LYS A 165 -4.54 6.98 15.14
CA LYS A 165 -4.05 8.29 15.58
C LYS A 165 -3.29 8.23 16.91
N TRP A 166 -3.75 7.40 17.85
CA TRP A 166 -3.05 7.16 19.10
C TRP A 166 -1.70 6.49 18.84
N LEU A 167 -1.68 5.41 18.05
CA LEU A 167 -0.48 4.66 17.73
C LEU A 167 0.58 5.54 17.03
N SER A 168 0.16 6.42 16.12
CA SER A 168 1.09 7.31 15.39
C SER A 168 1.82 8.33 16.28
N ARG A 169 1.43 8.46 17.55
CA ARG A 169 2.04 9.37 18.54
C ARG A 169 2.92 8.66 19.54
N GLN A 170 2.99 7.32 19.48
CA GLN A 170 3.81 6.57 20.44
C GLN A 170 5.29 6.73 20.14
N GLU A 171 6.10 6.77 21.19
CA GLU A 171 7.56 6.82 21.06
C GLU A 171 8.08 5.62 20.27
N GLY A 172 9.04 5.84 19.38
CA GLY A 172 9.60 4.80 18.52
C GLY A 172 8.74 4.38 17.33
N ILE A 173 7.49 4.84 17.22
CA ILE A 173 6.67 4.67 16.02
C ILE A 173 7.04 5.75 15.00
N VAL A 174 7.51 5.34 13.82
CA VAL A 174 7.99 6.22 12.76
C VAL A 174 6.86 6.64 11.82
N LYS A 175 6.01 5.67 11.44
CA LYS A 175 4.89 5.91 10.52
C LYS A 175 3.83 4.82 10.71
N VAL A 176 2.57 5.21 10.63
CA VAL A 176 1.44 4.28 10.57
C VAL A 176 0.71 4.51 9.26
N THR A 177 0.54 3.44 8.48
CA THR A 177 -0.27 3.42 7.25
C THR A 177 -1.40 2.43 7.47
N TYR A 178 -2.62 2.81 7.12
CA TYR A 178 -3.80 1.96 7.24
C TYR A 178 -4.53 1.88 5.91
N LEU A 179 -4.83 0.67 5.49
CA LEU A 179 -5.59 0.34 4.29
C LEU A 179 -6.93 -0.24 4.75
N SER A 180 -7.98 0.58 4.64
CA SER A 180 -9.36 0.19 4.97
C SER A 180 -9.98 -0.63 3.86
N GLN A 181 -10.87 -1.54 4.20
CA GLN A 181 -11.73 -2.27 3.27
C GLN A 181 -13.08 -1.55 3.02
N ALA A 182 -13.41 -0.54 3.80
CA ALA A 182 -14.72 0.14 3.79
C ALA A 182 -15.08 0.84 2.45
N GLN A 183 -14.21 0.79 1.43
CA GLN A 183 -14.48 1.34 0.08
C GLN A 183 -14.78 0.25 -0.97
N ARG A 184 -14.82 -1.01 -0.58
CA ARG A 184 -15.30 -2.12 -1.42
C ARG A 184 -16.78 -2.35 -1.06
N GLU A 185 -17.67 -1.44 -1.45
CA GLU A 185 -19.10 -1.74 -1.49
C GLU A 185 -19.33 -2.74 -2.64
N ASP A 186 -19.99 -3.85 -2.33
CA ASP A 186 -20.43 -4.91 -3.22
C ASP A 186 -21.32 -4.40 -4.36
#